data_96d1e605692faed26734cc354ddb2663
#
_entry.id   96d1e605692faed26734cc354ddb2663
#
_cell.length_a   1.000
_cell.length_b   1.000
_cell.length_c   1.000
_cell.angle_alpha   90.00
_cell.angle_beta   90.00
_cell.angle_gamma   90.00
#
_symmetry.space_group_name_H-M   'P 1'
#
loop_
_entity.id
_entity.type
_entity.pdbx_description
1 polymer ?
#
loop_
_entity_poly.entity_id
_entity_poly.type
_entity_poly.pdbx_seq_one_letter_code
_entity_poly.pdbx_strand_id
1 'polypeptide(L)'
;MKKLVVIAFIALGLTAFAQSDAKAKSLLTEVSSKIKAYNNISLDFKYELNNVSENIKQETRGDVVMEGEKYKLNILGVTRIFDGKTLYTISPEDEEVTISSDNTEDDSTITPSKMLSFYEDGYTYKMDIVQNVKGRKIQYVKLNPIDTDSEIKHILLGIDATTKHIYNLIEVGKNGTKTTLTVNSFTTDEPISKTLFTFDESKYSDYFINKID
;
A
#
# COMPACT_ATOMS: atom_id res chain seq x y z
N MET A 1 13.88 47.46 20.38
CA MET A 1 13.23 47.15 19.09
C MET A 1 13.82 45.90 18.38
N LYS A 2 15.14 45.60 18.45
CA LYS A 2 15.73 44.40 17.78
C LYS A 2 15.26 43.06 18.34
N LYS A 3 14.92 42.93 19.62
CA LYS A 3 14.46 41.67 20.23
C LYS A 3 13.03 41.28 19.86
N LEU A 4 12.16 42.25 19.56
CA LEU A 4 10.77 41.95 19.15
C LEU A 4 10.68 41.40 17.73
N VAL A 5 11.61 41.78 16.84
CA VAL A 5 11.64 41.29 15.43
C VAL A 5 12.04 39.82 15.38
N VAL A 6 12.95 39.36 16.26
CA VAL A 6 13.39 37.94 16.29
C VAL A 6 12.26 37.01 16.75
N ILE A 7 11.45 37.43 17.73
CA ILE A 7 10.30 36.63 18.23
C ILE A 7 9.21 36.49 17.14
N ALA A 8 8.97 37.55 16.35
CA ALA A 8 7.99 37.52 15.28
C ALA A 8 8.43 36.54 14.13
N PHE A 9 9.72 36.42 13.84
CA PHE A 9 10.23 35.49 12.85
C PHE A 9 10.12 34.01 13.28
N ILE A 10 10.30 33.71 14.57
CA ILE A 10 10.17 32.37 15.12
C ILE A 10 8.69 31.95 15.11
N ALA A 11 7.74 32.84 15.39
CA ALA A 11 6.31 32.55 15.37
C ALA A 11 5.78 32.25 13.95
N LEU A 12 6.31 32.90 12.91
CA LEU A 12 5.94 32.63 11.52
C LEU A 12 6.46 31.26 11.01
N GLY A 13 7.58 30.78 11.52
CA GLY A 13 8.12 29.45 11.16
C GLY A 13 7.26 28.30 11.68
N LEU A 14 6.73 28.39 12.89
CA LEU A 14 5.89 27.35 13.53
C LEU A 14 4.53 27.17 12.82
N THR A 15 3.95 28.25 12.31
CA THR A 15 2.67 28.18 11.59
C THR A 15 2.78 27.47 10.23
N ALA A 16 3.92 27.57 9.55
CA ALA A 16 4.13 26.92 8.25
C ALA A 16 4.24 25.38 8.37
N PHE A 17 4.86 24.87 9.43
CA PHE A 17 4.94 23.43 9.68
C PHE A 17 3.57 22.84 10.04
N ALA A 18 2.84 23.44 10.95
CA ALA A 18 1.50 22.99 11.33
C ALA A 18 0.52 23.00 10.14
N GLN A 19 0.65 23.95 9.22
CA GLN A 19 -0.16 24.05 8.01
C GLN A 19 0.20 22.92 6.99
N SER A 20 1.47 22.53 6.90
CA SER A 20 1.91 21.43 6.03
C SER A 20 1.32 20.10 6.51
N ASP A 21 1.38 19.84 7.80
CA ASP A 21 0.88 18.60 8.41
C ASP A 21 -0.66 18.48 8.30
N ALA A 22 -1.37 19.57 8.53
CA ALA A 22 -2.83 19.64 8.36
C ALA A 22 -3.25 19.38 6.90
N LYS A 23 -2.54 19.93 5.92
CA LYS A 23 -2.78 19.69 4.49
C LYS A 23 -2.50 18.24 4.10
N ALA A 24 -1.43 17.65 4.62
CA ALA A 24 -1.09 16.26 4.38
C ALA A 24 -2.21 15.34 4.90
N LYS A 25 -2.64 15.55 6.15
CA LYS A 25 -3.74 14.80 6.75
C LYS A 25 -5.05 14.96 5.96
N SER A 26 -5.39 16.17 5.54
CA SER A 26 -6.59 16.42 4.72
C SER A 26 -6.55 15.66 3.40
N LEU A 27 -5.41 15.66 2.70
CA LEU A 27 -5.23 14.94 1.44
C LEU A 27 -5.37 13.42 1.65
N LEU A 28 -4.76 12.86 2.70
CA LEU A 28 -4.86 11.44 3.02
C LEU A 28 -6.29 11.03 3.38
N THR A 29 -7.03 11.88 4.12
CA THR A 29 -8.44 11.66 4.42
C THR A 29 -9.30 11.64 3.15
N GLU A 30 -9.01 12.54 2.19
CA GLU A 30 -9.69 12.57 0.89
C GLU A 30 -9.44 11.29 0.09
N VAL A 31 -8.18 10.81 0.06
CA VAL A 31 -7.79 9.53 -0.59
C VAL A 31 -8.53 8.36 0.05
N SER A 32 -8.49 8.24 1.38
CA SER A 32 -9.16 7.17 2.13
C SER A 32 -10.67 7.16 1.88
N SER A 33 -11.32 8.33 1.98
CA SER A 33 -12.76 8.45 1.73
C SER A 33 -13.13 8.01 0.32
N LYS A 34 -12.28 8.33 -0.65
CA LYS A 34 -12.50 7.94 -2.04
C LYS A 34 -12.33 6.43 -2.26
N ILE A 35 -11.29 5.84 -1.69
CA ILE A 35 -11.05 4.38 -1.75
C ILE A 35 -12.21 3.61 -1.12
N LYS A 36 -12.69 4.05 0.05
CA LYS A 36 -13.82 3.42 0.77
C LYS A 36 -15.16 3.55 0.04
N ALA A 37 -15.29 4.48 -0.89
CA ALA A 37 -16.52 4.69 -1.66
C ALA A 37 -16.68 3.75 -2.86
N TYR A 38 -15.62 3.06 -3.30
CA TYR A 38 -15.66 2.12 -4.41
C TYR A 38 -16.23 0.77 -4.00
N ASN A 39 -17.07 0.16 -4.85
CA ASN A 39 -17.57 -1.20 -4.62
C ASN A 39 -16.47 -2.24 -4.83
N ASN A 40 -15.66 -2.06 -5.87
CA ASN A 40 -14.48 -2.87 -6.12
C ASN A 40 -13.35 -2.04 -6.71
N ILE A 41 -12.12 -2.55 -6.55
CA ILE A 41 -10.89 -1.94 -7.04
C ILE A 41 -10.07 -3.03 -7.70
N SER A 42 -9.56 -2.73 -8.91
CA SER A 42 -8.58 -3.57 -9.60
C SER A 42 -7.31 -2.77 -9.85
N LEU A 43 -6.17 -3.34 -9.49
CA LEU A 43 -4.85 -2.74 -9.64
C LEU A 43 -3.92 -3.67 -10.42
N ASP A 44 -3.16 -3.09 -11.37
CA ASP A 44 -1.90 -3.65 -11.83
C ASP A 44 -0.77 -2.85 -11.22
N PHE A 45 0.23 -3.52 -10.68
CA PHE A 45 1.34 -2.86 -10.02
C PHE A 45 2.70 -3.47 -10.34
N LYS A 46 3.73 -2.67 -10.13
CA LYS A 46 5.12 -3.10 -10.13
C LYS A 46 5.67 -2.96 -8.71
N TYR A 47 6.36 -4.00 -8.25
CA TYR A 47 7.08 -4.04 -6.99
C TYR A 47 8.58 -4.09 -7.26
N GLU A 48 9.34 -3.24 -6.60
CA GLU A 48 10.80 -3.15 -6.70
C GLU A 48 11.40 -3.14 -5.30
N LEU A 49 12.37 -4.03 -5.08
CA LEU A 49 13.20 -4.05 -3.88
C LEU A 49 14.63 -3.71 -4.26
N ASN A 50 15.21 -2.71 -3.60
CA ASN A 50 16.58 -2.28 -3.85
C ASN A 50 17.31 -2.06 -2.52
N ASN A 51 18.43 -2.75 -2.34
CA ASN A 51 19.39 -2.49 -1.26
C ASN A 51 20.78 -2.46 -1.87
N VAL A 52 21.36 -1.25 -1.97
CA VAL A 52 22.66 -1.04 -2.62
C VAL A 52 23.77 -1.65 -1.79
N SER A 53 23.70 -1.63 -0.46
CA SER A 53 24.72 -2.17 0.43
C SER A 53 24.81 -3.70 0.34
N GLU A 54 23.68 -4.37 0.14
CA GLU A 54 23.58 -5.83 0.00
C GLU A 54 23.61 -6.30 -1.46
N ASN A 55 23.76 -5.37 -2.41
CA ASN A 55 23.68 -5.64 -3.86
C ASN A 55 22.39 -6.38 -4.28
N ILE A 56 21.27 -6.05 -3.61
CA ILE A 56 19.97 -6.63 -3.92
C ILE A 56 19.22 -5.68 -4.85
N LYS A 57 18.76 -6.22 -5.97
CA LYS A 57 17.83 -5.54 -6.87
C LYS A 57 16.87 -6.57 -7.44
N GLN A 58 15.60 -6.46 -7.05
CA GLN A 58 14.52 -7.34 -7.49
C GLN A 58 13.38 -6.50 -8.04
N GLU A 59 12.75 -6.98 -9.09
CA GLU A 59 11.56 -6.38 -9.68
C GLU A 59 10.56 -7.50 -10.01
N THR A 60 9.30 -7.29 -9.67
CA THR A 60 8.20 -8.15 -10.07
C THR A 60 6.97 -7.34 -10.40
N ARG A 61 6.00 -7.97 -11.04
CA ARG A 61 4.68 -7.40 -11.31
C ARG A 61 3.63 -8.26 -10.67
N GLY A 62 2.51 -7.63 -10.35
CA GLY A 62 1.35 -8.31 -9.80
C GLY A 62 0.08 -7.57 -10.16
N ASP A 63 -1.01 -8.23 -9.91
CA ASP A 63 -2.35 -7.66 -10.01
C ASP A 63 -3.18 -8.06 -8.81
N VAL A 64 -4.14 -7.24 -8.48
CA VAL A 64 -5.09 -7.52 -7.42
C VAL A 64 -6.47 -6.99 -7.77
N VAL A 65 -7.50 -7.77 -7.47
CA VAL A 65 -8.90 -7.34 -7.47
C VAL A 65 -9.43 -7.46 -6.05
N MET A 66 -10.13 -6.42 -5.59
CA MET A 66 -10.71 -6.35 -4.23
C MET A 66 -12.18 -5.96 -4.28
N GLU A 67 -12.99 -6.54 -3.39
CA GLU A 67 -14.39 -6.18 -3.11
C GLU A 67 -14.65 -6.29 -1.60
N GLY A 68 -14.73 -5.15 -0.92
CA GLY A 68 -14.72 -5.12 0.53
C GLY A 68 -13.44 -5.74 1.07
N GLU A 69 -13.56 -6.79 1.90
CA GLU A 69 -12.40 -7.51 2.44
C GLU A 69 -11.90 -8.63 1.52
N LYS A 70 -12.74 -9.09 0.57
CA LYS A 70 -12.36 -10.14 -0.38
C LYS A 70 -11.33 -9.65 -1.36
N TYR A 71 -10.39 -10.51 -1.73
CA TYR A 71 -9.42 -10.21 -2.74
C TYR A 71 -8.93 -11.43 -3.52
N LYS A 72 -8.44 -11.18 -4.72
CA LYS A 72 -7.61 -12.10 -5.48
C LYS A 72 -6.35 -11.37 -5.91
N LEU A 73 -5.21 -11.81 -5.40
CA LEU A 73 -3.88 -11.23 -5.63
C LEU A 73 -3.01 -12.23 -6.38
N ASN A 74 -2.38 -11.80 -7.47
CA ASN A 74 -1.36 -12.54 -8.18
C ASN A 74 -0.03 -11.80 -8.05
N ILE A 75 0.98 -12.43 -7.48
CA ILE A 75 2.33 -11.88 -7.33
C ILE A 75 3.35 -13.00 -7.17
N LEU A 76 4.54 -12.86 -7.78
CA LEU A 76 5.66 -13.82 -7.66
C LEU A 76 5.27 -15.27 -8.04
N GLY A 77 4.38 -15.44 -9.01
CA GLY A 77 3.91 -16.77 -9.42
C GLY A 77 2.86 -17.41 -8.48
N VAL A 78 2.53 -16.77 -7.37
CA VAL A 78 1.55 -17.24 -6.39
C VAL A 78 0.24 -16.50 -6.56
N THR A 79 -0.88 -17.23 -6.46
CA THR A 79 -2.22 -16.67 -6.40
C THR A 79 -2.75 -16.79 -4.96
N ARG A 80 -3.20 -15.68 -4.40
CA ARG A 80 -3.92 -15.65 -3.12
C ARG A 80 -5.36 -15.25 -3.34
N ILE A 81 -6.30 -16.03 -2.83
CA ILE A 81 -7.73 -15.76 -2.88
C ILE A 81 -8.23 -15.71 -1.44
N PHE A 82 -8.80 -14.58 -1.03
CA PHE A 82 -9.49 -14.43 0.24
C PHE A 82 -10.98 -14.24 -0.03
N ASP A 83 -11.82 -15.12 0.48
CA ASP A 83 -13.26 -15.12 0.24
C ASP A 83 -14.06 -14.32 1.28
N GLY A 84 -13.36 -13.68 2.23
CA GLY A 84 -13.92 -12.99 3.40
C GLY A 84 -13.88 -13.83 4.68
N LYS A 85 -13.40 -15.08 4.61
CA LYS A 85 -13.28 -15.98 5.76
C LYS A 85 -12.05 -16.89 5.69
N THR A 86 -11.70 -17.34 4.49
CA THR A 86 -10.66 -18.35 4.24
C THR A 86 -9.67 -17.78 3.23
N LEU A 87 -8.39 -17.93 3.51
CA LEU A 87 -7.31 -17.59 2.60
C LEU A 87 -6.82 -18.87 1.91
N TYR A 88 -6.84 -18.86 0.59
CA TYR A 88 -6.29 -19.89 -0.29
C TYR A 88 -5.03 -19.34 -0.95
N THR A 89 -3.90 -19.96 -0.68
CA THR A 89 -2.61 -19.64 -1.31
C THR A 89 -2.25 -20.76 -2.26
N ILE A 90 -2.18 -20.45 -3.55
CA ILE A 90 -1.92 -21.41 -4.63
C ILE A 90 -0.52 -21.12 -5.15
N SER A 91 0.38 -22.11 -5.02
CA SER A 91 1.75 -22.11 -5.54
C SER A 91 1.86 -23.13 -6.67
N PRO A 92 1.74 -22.72 -7.93
CA PRO A 92 1.83 -23.65 -9.07
C PRO A 92 3.21 -24.27 -9.22
N GLU A 93 4.27 -23.59 -8.83
CA GLU A 93 5.66 -24.09 -8.90
C GLU A 93 5.89 -25.26 -7.94
N ASP A 94 5.24 -25.22 -6.77
CA ASP A 94 5.33 -26.25 -5.74
C ASP A 94 4.21 -27.29 -5.85
N GLU A 95 3.25 -27.11 -6.78
CA GLU A 95 2.03 -27.91 -6.88
C GLU A 95 1.29 -28.02 -5.53
N GLU A 96 1.24 -26.89 -4.79
CA GLU A 96 0.65 -26.82 -3.44
C GLU A 96 -0.46 -25.77 -3.37
N VAL A 97 -1.52 -26.10 -2.60
CA VAL A 97 -2.53 -25.16 -2.13
C VAL A 97 -2.54 -25.18 -0.63
N THR A 98 -2.23 -24.05 0.00
CA THR A 98 -2.40 -23.85 1.43
C THR A 98 -3.75 -23.19 1.69
N ILE A 99 -4.54 -23.76 2.58
CA ILE A 99 -5.84 -23.26 3.05
C ILE A 99 -5.70 -22.90 4.51
N SER A 100 -5.89 -21.62 4.87
CA SER A 100 -5.82 -21.13 6.24
C SER A 100 -7.11 -20.42 6.64
N SER A 101 -7.57 -20.63 7.86
CA SER A 101 -8.63 -19.81 8.43
C SER A 101 -8.06 -18.42 8.76
N ASP A 102 -8.85 -17.38 8.59
CA ASP A 102 -8.46 -15.96 8.73
C ASP A 102 -7.96 -15.59 10.15
N ASN A 103 -8.20 -16.42 11.14
CA ASN A 103 -7.79 -16.19 12.53
C ASN A 103 -6.26 -16.26 12.75
N THR A 104 -5.48 -16.57 11.71
CA THR A 104 -4.01 -16.63 11.75
C THR A 104 -3.34 -15.46 11.05
N GLU A 105 -4.07 -14.44 10.61
CA GLU A 105 -3.43 -13.18 10.20
C GLU A 105 -2.73 -12.59 11.42
N ASP A 106 -1.49 -12.99 11.60
CA ASP A 106 -0.52 -12.22 12.37
C ASP A 106 -0.59 -10.78 11.87
N ASP A 107 -0.62 -9.79 12.77
CA ASP A 107 -0.64 -8.35 12.42
C ASP A 107 0.48 -7.96 11.46
N SER A 108 1.45 -8.85 11.23
CA SER A 108 2.54 -8.73 10.25
C SER A 108 2.11 -8.99 8.80
N THR A 109 0.96 -9.61 8.53
CA THR A 109 0.53 -9.90 7.16
C THR A 109 -0.16 -8.68 6.55
N ILE A 110 0.51 -8.04 5.57
CA ILE A 110 -0.05 -6.92 4.83
C ILE A 110 -1.02 -7.45 3.78
N THR A 111 -2.32 -7.31 4.04
CA THR A 111 -3.35 -7.60 3.04
C THR A 111 -3.46 -6.48 2.01
N PRO A 112 -3.98 -6.74 0.80
CA PRO A 112 -4.22 -5.69 -0.20
C PRO A 112 -5.08 -4.54 0.33
N SER A 113 -6.09 -4.81 1.16
CA SER A 113 -6.94 -3.79 1.77
C SER A 113 -6.15 -2.93 2.77
N LYS A 114 -5.30 -3.55 3.61
CA LYS A 114 -4.38 -2.83 4.52
C LYS A 114 -3.39 -1.95 3.74
N MET A 115 -2.92 -2.38 2.57
CA MET A 115 -2.02 -1.56 1.73
C MET A 115 -2.66 -0.27 1.22
N LEU A 116 -3.98 -0.20 1.13
CA LEU A 116 -4.69 1.01 0.74
C LEU A 116 -5.08 1.91 1.91
N SER A 117 -4.90 1.47 3.16
CA SER A 117 -5.31 2.17 4.38
C SER A 117 -4.21 2.30 5.45
N PHE A 118 -3.06 1.64 5.29
CA PHE A 118 -1.97 1.59 6.30
C PHE A 118 -1.54 2.98 6.81
N TYR A 119 -1.70 4.01 5.98
CA TYR A 119 -1.30 5.38 6.29
C TYR A 119 -2.30 6.12 7.19
N GLU A 120 -3.45 5.52 7.54
CA GLU A 120 -4.45 6.16 8.39
C GLU A 120 -3.97 6.31 9.84
N ASP A 121 -3.17 5.34 10.32
CA ASP A 121 -2.66 5.28 11.68
C ASP A 121 -1.15 4.98 11.73
N GLY A 122 -0.52 5.27 12.87
CA GLY A 122 0.88 4.90 13.12
C GLY A 122 1.91 5.88 12.56
N TYR A 123 1.51 6.97 11.89
CA TYR A 123 2.42 7.91 11.25
C TYR A 123 2.13 9.36 11.57
N THR A 124 3.18 10.18 11.57
CA THR A 124 3.08 11.62 11.40
C THR A 124 3.23 11.97 9.92
N TYR A 125 2.54 13.02 9.47
CA TYR A 125 2.42 13.36 8.04
C TYR A 125 3.07 14.69 7.74
N LYS A 126 3.68 14.81 6.57
CA LYS A 126 4.19 16.08 6.04
C LYS A 126 4.01 16.12 4.53
N MET A 127 3.51 17.26 4.02
CA MET A 127 3.55 17.49 2.57
C MET A 127 5.01 17.49 2.09
N ASP A 128 5.25 16.79 0.99
CA ASP A 128 6.56 16.70 0.35
C ASP A 128 6.47 17.24 -1.08
N ILE A 129 7.41 16.87 -1.93
CA ILE A 129 7.55 17.37 -3.28
C ILE A 129 6.34 17.05 -4.18
N VAL A 130 6.19 17.83 -5.21
CA VAL A 130 5.30 17.55 -6.34
C VAL A 130 6.16 17.16 -7.54
N GLN A 131 5.84 16.06 -8.19
CA GLN A 131 6.49 15.60 -9.41
C GLN A 131 5.50 15.53 -10.57
N ASN A 132 5.97 15.82 -11.78
CA ASN A 132 5.23 15.53 -13.00
C ASN A 132 5.75 14.20 -13.55
N VAL A 133 4.89 13.19 -13.59
CA VAL A 133 5.22 11.85 -14.09
C VAL A 133 4.32 11.53 -15.27
N LYS A 134 4.88 11.53 -16.47
CA LYS A 134 4.13 11.26 -17.72
C LYS A 134 2.86 12.13 -17.86
N GLY A 135 2.98 13.43 -17.56
CA GLY A 135 1.88 14.38 -17.62
C GLY A 135 0.94 14.38 -16.41
N ARG A 136 1.10 13.47 -15.46
CA ARG A 136 0.34 13.40 -14.21
C ARG A 136 1.04 14.17 -13.11
N LYS A 137 0.32 14.99 -12.37
CA LYS A 137 0.84 15.71 -11.20
C LYS A 137 0.74 14.82 -9.98
N ILE A 138 1.86 14.34 -9.49
CA ILE A 138 1.93 13.47 -8.31
C ILE A 138 2.38 14.29 -7.12
N GLN A 139 1.52 14.41 -6.13
CA GLN A 139 1.83 15.02 -4.83
C GLN A 139 2.34 13.94 -3.89
N TYR A 140 3.53 14.12 -3.33
CA TYR A 140 4.04 13.22 -2.30
C TYR A 140 3.67 13.71 -0.90
N VAL A 141 3.31 12.75 -0.06
CA VAL A 141 3.19 12.91 1.39
C VAL A 141 4.24 12.02 2.04
N LYS A 142 5.05 12.62 2.90
CA LYS A 142 6.02 11.89 3.71
C LYS A 142 5.35 11.44 5.01
N LEU A 143 5.43 10.14 5.28
CA LEU A 143 4.96 9.51 6.50
C LEU A 143 6.18 9.08 7.32
N ASN A 144 6.24 9.51 8.58
CA ASN A 144 7.28 9.08 9.50
C ASN A 144 6.60 8.24 10.60
N PRO A 145 7.08 7.01 10.86
CA PRO A 145 6.53 6.18 11.93
C PRO A 145 6.55 6.92 13.27
N ILE A 146 5.49 6.77 14.05
CA ILE A 146 5.42 7.25 15.45
C ILE A 146 6.19 6.30 16.34
N ASP A 147 6.14 5.00 16.04
CA ASP A 147 6.92 3.99 16.70
C ASP A 147 8.42 4.18 16.39
N THR A 148 9.22 4.44 17.42
CA THR A 148 10.67 4.64 17.35
C THR A 148 11.43 3.35 17.05
N ASP A 149 10.84 2.20 17.35
CA ASP A 149 11.43 0.87 17.14
C ASP A 149 11.15 0.32 15.74
N SER A 150 10.26 0.97 14.98
CA SER A 150 10.00 0.63 13.59
C SER A 150 11.29 0.58 12.77
N GLU A 151 11.48 -0.46 11.97
CA GLU A 151 12.59 -0.58 11.00
C GLU A 151 12.43 0.37 9.79
N ILE A 152 11.25 0.97 9.64
CA ILE A 152 10.97 1.95 8.59
C ILE A 152 11.51 3.31 9.01
N LYS A 153 12.33 3.93 8.17
CA LYS A 153 12.81 5.29 8.35
C LYS A 153 11.74 6.32 7.97
N HIS A 154 11.09 6.13 6.82
CA HIS A 154 9.95 6.90 6.35
C HIS A 154 9.34 6.25 5.11
N ILE A 155 8.12 6.65 4.78
CA ILE A 155 7.43 6.29 3.54
C ILE A 155 7.11 7.58 2.78
N LEU A 156 7.28 7.55 1.45
CA LEU A 156 6.78 8.57 0.54
C LEU A 156 5.57 7.99 -0.19
N LEU A 157 4.40 8.53 0.05
CA LEU A 157 3.17 8.15 -0.61
C LEU A 157 2.86 9.15 -1.72
N GLY A 158 2.96 8.72 -2.96
CA GLY A 158 2.66 9.51 -4.15
C GLY A 158 1.18 9.40 -4.50
N ILE A 159 0.50 10.54 -4.58
CA ILE A 159 -0.92 10.66 -4.84
C ILE A 159 -1.12 11.47 -6.11
N ASP A 160 -1.88 10.96 -7.06
CA ASP A 160 -2.30 11.71 -8.22
C ASP A 160 -3.21 12.87 -7.79
N ALA A 161 -2.77 14.10 -8.04
CA ALA A 161 -3.47 15.28 -7.56
C ALA A 161 -4.86 15.47 -8.17
N THR A 162 -5.12 14.86 -9.34
CA THR A 162 -6.40 14.93 -10.06
C THR A 162 -7.36 13.84 -9.62
N THR A 163 -6.90 12.58 -9.71
CA THR A 163 -7.75 11.42 -9.40
C THR A 163 -7.84 11.11 -7.93
N LYS A 164 -6.87 11.57 -7.12
CA LYS A 164 -6.69 11.21 -5.70
C LYS A 164 -6.41 9.72 -5.48
N HIS A 165 -6.04 9.01 -6.52
CA HIS A 165 -5.59 7.63 -6.39
C HIS A 165 -4.12 7.58 -5.96
N ILE A 166 -3.76 6.55 -5.23
CA ILE A 166 -2.36 6.24 -4.92
C ILE A 166 -1.66 5.88 -6.23
N TYR A 167 -0.59 6.59 -6.54
CA TYR A 167 0.27 6.34 -7.67
C TYR A 167 1.40 5.39 -7.31
N ASN A 168 2.10 5.68 -6.22
CA ASN A 168 3.16 4.81 -5.73
C ASN A 168 3.36 4.96 -4.22
N LEU A 169 3.99 3.95 -3.65
CA LEU A 169 4.48 3.92 -2.29
C LEU A 169 5.99 3.65 -2.35
N ILE A 170 6.78 4.45 -1.67
CA ILE A 170 8.23 4.27 -1.56
C ILE A 170 8.57 4.18 -0.08
N GLU A 171 8.84 2.98 0.40
CA GLU A 171 9.31 2.74 1.75
C GLU A 171 10.84 2.78 1.78
N VAL A 172 11.40 3.45 2.77
CA VAL A 172 12.83 3.52 3.02
C VAL A 172 13.09 2.95 4.41
N GLY A 173 13.79 1.84 4.48
CA GLY A 173 14.21 1.21 5.72
C GLY A 173 15.40 1.92 6.38
N LYS A 174 15.58 1.73 7.69
CA LYS A 174 16.75 2.22 8.43
C LYS A 174 18.06 1.57 7.95
N ASN A 175 17.97 0.35 7.44
CA ASN A 175 19.08 -0.41 6.85
C ASN A 175 19.44 0.00 5.42
N GLY A 176 18.76 1.04 4.86
CA GLY A 176 18.98 1.51 3.50
C GLY A 176 18.22 0.76 2.41
N THR A 177 17.45 -0.27 2.76
CA THR A 177 16.55 -0.94 1.83
C THR A 177 15.47 0.03 1.36
N LYS A 178 15.20 0.04 0.06
CA LYS A 178 14.15 0.81 -0.56
C LYS A 178 13.19 -0.13 -1.27
N THR A 179 11.95 -0.16 -0.81
CA THR A 179 10.84 -0.87 -1.45
C THR A 179 9.97 0.12 -2.19
N THR A 180 9.67 -0.14 -3.46
CA THR A 180 8.80 0.71 -4.27
C THR A 180 7.67 -0.11 -4.86
N LEU A 181 6.44 0.26 -4.57
CA LEU A 181 5.25 -0.25 -5.25
C LEU A 181 4.70 0.86 -6.14
N THR A 182 4.61 0.62 -7.44
CA THR A 182 4.07 1.57 -8.40
C THR A 182 2.80 1.01 -9.03
N VAL A 183 1.70 1.75 -8.93
CA VAL A 183 0.42 1.41 -9.55
C VAL A 183 0.46 1.81 -11.01
N ASN A 184 0.37 0.83 -11.91
CA ASN A 184 0.36 1.03 -13.35
C ASN A 184 -1.05 1.25 -13.88
N SER A 185 -2.05 0.51 -13.35
CA SER A 185 -3.46 0.64 -13.64
C SER A 185 -4.27 0.68 -12.35
N PHE A 186 -5.28 1.53 -12.30
CA PHE A 186 -6.23 1.65 -11.19
C PHE A 186 -7.63 1.79 -11.78
N THR A 187 -8.43 0.74 -11.70
CA THR A 187 -9.82 0.73 -12.16
C THR A 187 -10.76 0.42 -11.01
N THR A 188 -11.97 0.95 -11.07
CA THR A 188 -12.97 0.86 -10.00
C THR A 188 -14.34 0.59 -10.54
N ASP A 189 -15.17 -0.09 -9.74
CA ASP A 189 -16.59 -0.32 -10.02
C ASP A 189 -16.87 -1.05 -11.35
N GLU A 190 -15.88 -1.85 -11.80
CA GLU A 190 -16.03 -2.67 -13.00
C GLU A 190 -16.81 -3.95 -12.67
N PRO A 191 -17.57 -4.50 -13.65
CA PRO A 191 -18.22 -5.79 -13.46
C PRO A 191 -17.21 -6.90 -13.20
N ILE A 192 -17.36 -7.60 -12.08
CA ILE A 192 -16.51 -8.74 -11.70
C ILE A 192 -17.32 -10.04 -11.66
N SER A 193 -16.66 -11.17 -11.93
CA SER A 193 -17.30 -12.49 -11.85
C SER A 193 -17.70 -12.80 -10.41
N LYS A 194 -18.90 -13.35 -10.21
CA LYS A 194 -19.37 -13.82 -8.90
C LYS A 194 -18.50 -14.91 -8.28
N THR A 195 -17.71 -15.62 -9.11
CA THR A 195 -16.81 -16.69 -8.69
C THR A 195 -15.36 -16.24 -8.56
N LEU A 196 -15.07 -14.94 -8.70
CA LEU A 196 -13.70 -14.42 -8.71
C LEU A 196 -12.95 -14.74 -7.41
N PHE A 197 -13.65 -14.68 -6.28
CA PHE A 197 -13.10 -14.92 -4.94
C PHE A 197 -13.45 -16.32 -4.41
N THR A 198 -13.78 -17.25 -5.31
CA THR A 198 -14.13 -18.63 -4.93
C THR A 198 -12.99 -19.57 -5.30
N PHE A 199 -12.56 -20.38 -4.35
CA PHE A 199 -11.63 -21.47 -4.59
C PHE A 199 -12.40 -22.72 -5.07
N ASP A 200 -11.92 -23.35 -6.12
CA ASP A 200 -12.49 -24.57 -6.71
C ASP A 200 -11.44 -25.68 -6.61
N GLU A 201 -11.55 -26.50 -5.56
CA GLU A 201 -10.61 -27.59 -5.26
C GLU A 201 -10.49 -28.60 -6.40
N SER A 202 -11.55 -28.78 -7.21
CA SER A 202 -11.54 -29.72 -8.32
C SER A 202 -10.51 -29.39 -9.43
N LYS A 203 -10.08 -28.14 -9.51
CA LYS A 203 -9.04 -27.67 -10.46
C LYS A 203 -7.60 -27.99 -10.01
N TYR A 204 -7.45 -28.48 -8.79
CA TYR A 204 -6.18 -28.73 -8.12
C TYR A 204 -6.06 -30.17 -7.62
N SER A 205 -6.68 -31.13 -8.37
CA SER A 205 -6.69 -32.56 -8.00
C SER A 205 -5.30 -33.16 -7.87
N ASP A 206 -4.32 -32.61 -8.60
CA ASP A 206 -2.94 -33.09 -8.62
C ASP A 206 -2.02 -32.30 -7.66
N TYR A 207 -2.59 -31.31 -6.93
CA TYR A 207 -1.86 -30.49 -5.97
C TYR A 207 -1.94 -31.07 -4.55
N PHE A 208 -0.89 -30.86 -3.79
CA PHE A 208 -0.94 -31.11 -2.35
C PHE A 208 -1.79 -30.04 -1.67
N ILE A 209 -2.85 -30.47 -0.96
CA ILE A 209 -3.74 -29.55 -0.20
C ILE A 209 -3.32 -29.54 1.24
N ASN A 210 -2.72 -28.44 1.69
CA ASN A 210 -2.29 -28.21 3.06
C ASN A 210 -3.35 -27.36 3.80
N LYS A 211 -3.95 -27.89 4.87
CA LYS A 211 -4.93 -27.16 5.69
C LYS A 211 -4.28 -26.77 7.00
N ILE A 212 -4.26 -25.48 7.30
CA ILE A 212 -3.70 -24.89 8.51
C ILE A 212 -4.88 -24.32 9.32
N ASP A 213 -5.09 -24.86 10.52
CA ASP A 213 -6.12 -24.41 11.47
C ASP A 213 -5.63 -23.25 12.35
#